data_4c82f45dd8e43d959211162a5fc871dc
#
_entry.id   4c82f45dd8e43d959211162a5fc871dc
#
_cell.length_a   1.000
_cell.length_b   1.000
_cell.length_c   1.000
_cell.angle_alpha   90.00
_cell.angle_beta   90.00
_cell.angle_gamma   90.00
#
_symmetry.space_group_name_H-M   'P 1'
#
loop_
_entity.id
_entity.type
_entity.pdbx_description
1 polymer ?
#
loop_
_entity_poly.entity_id
_entity_poly.type
_entity_poly.pdbx_seq_one_letter_code
_entity_poly.pdbx_strand_id
1 'polypeptide(L)'
;MTHGLLGGICLDGHDTIPEPYSKYLHIGKNVMIKTGTILCGEGFHFKKVDGKQVFNTHNCGVDIQEDVWIGSNCTVDRGRVRDTVIGRGTKIDNGVHISHNCIIGNDCIIATGAILLGSCEIGDGTEIWSNAIIHQGVKVGENCAVGANTYLRHDLEDNMVAYMPSDGMVIKPITESKQYK
;
A
#
# COMPACT_ATOMS: atom_id res chain seq x y z
N MET A 1 -29.64 10.75 6.57
CA MET A 1 -28.73 11.16 5.49
C MET A 1 -27.95 9.92 5.12
N THR A 2 -28.21 9.37 3.96
CA THR A 2 -27.46 8.25 3.42
C THR A 2 -26.09 8.80 3.03
N HIS A 3 -25.05 8.47 3.81
CA HIS A 3 -23.68 8.70 3.38
C HIS A 3 -23.46 7.80 2.16
N GLY A 4 -23.44 8.41 0.97
CA GLY A 4 -23.09 7.69 -0.24
C GLY A 4 -21.69 7.08 -0.07
N LEU A 5 -21.58 5.78 -0.32
CA LEU A 5 -20.31 5.07 -0.39
C LEU A 5 -19.47 5.75 -1.49
N LEU A 6 -18.27 6.23 -1.15
CA LEU A 6 -17.35 6.73 -2.14
C LEU A 6 -16.66 5.54 -2.80
N GLY A 7 -17.00 5.31 -4.02
CA GLY A 7 -16.23 4.39 -4.90
C GLY A 7 -14.82 4.69 -5.05
N GLY A 8 -13.80 4.57 -5.33
CA GLY A 8 -12.49 5.15 -5.62
C GLY A 8 -12.55 6.00 -6.88
N ILE A 9 -11.55 6.81 -7.07
CA ILE A 9 -11.37 7.62 -8.26
C ILE A 9 -10.23 7.08 -9.12
N CYS A 10 -10.44 7.05 -10.44
CA CYS A 10 -9.39 6.83 -11.42
C CYS A 10 -8.97 8.20 -12.00
N LEU A 11 -7.69 8.54 -11.87
CA LEU A 11 -7.12 9.76 -12.44
C LEU A 11 -6.18 9.37 -13.58
N ASP A 12 -6.42 9.90 -14.78
CA ASP A 12 -5.56 9.72 -15.94
C ASP A 12 -4.58 10.91 -16.08
N GLY A 13 -3.75 11.09 -15.07
CA GLY A 13 -2.52 11.88 -15.14
C GLY A 13 -2.61 13.41 -15.11
N HIS A 14 -3.76 14.06 -15.36
CA HIS A 14 -3.88 15.53 -15.43
C HIS A 14 -5.17 16.13 -14.88
N ASP A 15 -6.01 15.33 -14.24
CA ASP A 15 -7.31 15.79 -13.80
C ASP A 15 -7.26 16.46 -12.44
N THR A 16 -8.02 17.53 -12.26
CA THR A 16 -8.34 18.07 -10.96
C THR A 16 -9.11 17.02 -10.16
N ILE A 17 -8.71 16.80 -8.93
CA ILE A 17 -9.43 15.88 -8.03
C ILE A 17 -10.84 16.44 -7.82
N PRO A 18 -11.90 15.75 -8.30
CA PRO A 18 -13.27 16.25 -8.18
C PRO A 18 -13.79 16.09 -6.76
N GLU A 19 -14.80 16.90 -6.41
CA GLU A 19 -15.56 16.66 -5.19
C GLU A 19 -16.38 15.36 -5.31
N PRO A 20 -16.49 14.56 -4.21
CA PRO A 20 -16.05 14.86 -2.85
C PRO A 20 -14.65 14.31 -2.51
N TYR A 21 -13.86 13.86 -3.50
CA TYR A 21 -12.55 13.23 -3.27
C TYR A 21 -11.47 14.21 -2.82
N SER A 22 -11.58 15.48 -3.21
CA SER A 22 -10.62 16.54 -2.80
C SER A 22 -10.42 16.63 -1.29
N LYS A 23 -11.43 16.21 -0.52
CA LYS A 23 -11.37 16.14 0.94
C LYS A 23 -10.52 14.97 1.46
N TYR A 24 -10.38 13.91 0.68
CA TYR A 24 -9.81 12.64 1.11
C TYR A 24 -8.55 12.23 0.36
N LEU A 25 -8.25 12.90 -0.75
CA LEU A 25 -7.12 12.55 -1.60
C LEU A 25 -6.20 13.76 -1.75
N HIS A 26 -4.99 13.63 -1.23
CA HIS A 26 -3.90 14.57 -1.44
C HIS A 26 -2.86 13.97 -2.36
N ILE A 27 -2.43 14.72 -3.38
CA ILE A 27 -1.41 14.30 -4.35
C ILE A 27 -0.32 15.38 -4.42
N GLY A 28 0.90 14.98 -4.10
CA GLY A 28 2.08 15.82 -4.13
C GLY A 28 2.55 16.20 -5.54
N LYS A 29 3.63 16.95 -5.62
CA LYS A 29 4.22 17.36 -6.91
C LYS A 29 4.86 16.19 -7.64
N ASN A 30 4.88 16.26 -8.97
CA ASN A 30 5.55 15.28 -9.86
C ASN A 30 5.05 13.83 -9.66
N VAL A 31 3.85 13.62 -9.14
CA VAL A 31 3.26 12.29 -9.00
C VAL A 31 2.79 11.81 -10.37
N MET A 32 3.13 10.57 -10.71
CA MET A 32 2.64 9.92 -11.92
C MET A 32 1.75 8.73 -11.54
N ILE A 33 0.53 8.69 -12.10
CA ILE A 33 -0.43 7.62 -11.89
C ILE A 33 -0.87 7.12 -13.26
N LYS A 34 -0.72 5.82 -13.50
CA LYS A 34 -1.07 5.20 -14.78
C LYS A 34 -2.52 4.74 -14.81
N THR A 35 -3.02 4.59 -16.03
CA THR A 35 -4.40 4.22 -16.35
C THR A 35 -4.89 2.98 -15.61
N GLY A 36 -6.14 3.02 -15.18
CA GLY A 36 -6.82 1.92 -14.48
C GLY A 36 -6.55 1.87 -12.97
N THR A 37 -5.69 2.74 -12.45
CA THR A 37 -5.44 2.82 -11.01
C THR A 37 -6.58 3.55 -10.30
N ILE A 38 -7.10 2.92 -9.24
CA ILE A 38 -8.18 3.45 -8.42
C ILE A 38 -7.62 3.91 -7.08
N LEU A 39 -7.82 5.18 -6.76
CA LEU A 39 -7.37 5.80 -5.52
C LEU A 39 -8.54 6.12 -4.61
N CYS A 40 -8.27 6.11 -3.32
CA CYS A 40 -9.21 6.57 -2.30
C CYS A 40 -10.53 5.78 -2.24
N GLY A 41 -10.51 4.51 -2.70
CA GLY A 41 -11.61 3.58 -2.48
C GLY A 41 -11.82 3.30 -1.00
N GLU A 42 -13.04 2.93 -0.62
CA GLU A 42 -13.28 2.46 0.74
C GLU A 42 -12.78 1.02 0.89
N GLY A 43 -11.98 0.77 1.94
CA GLY A 43 -11.49 -0.56 2.25
C GLY A 43 -12.61 -1.51 2.72
N PHE A 44 -12.31 -2.80 2.72
CA PHE A 44 -13.25 -3.85 3.11
C PHE A 44 -13.36 -3.96 4.63
N HIS A 45 -14.33 -3.28 5.22
CA HIS A 45 -14.56 -3.34 6.66
C HIS A 45 -16.05 -3.41 7.01
N PHE A 46 -16.45 -4.51 7.62
CA PHE A 46 -17.82 -4.75 8.09
C PHE A 46 -17.82 -5.08 9.59
N LYS A 47 -18.93 -4.72 10.25
CA LYS A 47 -19.21 -5.10 11.63
C LYS A 47 -20.55 -5.84 11.70
N LYS A 48 -20.66 -6.79 12.63
CA LYS A 48 -21.90 -7.50 12.84
C LYS A 48 -22.82 -6.70 13.76
N VAL A 49 -24.00 -6.32 13.27
CA VAL A 49 -25.05 -5.63 14.02
C VAL A 49 -26.33 -6.44 13.85
N ASP A 50 -26.95 -6.87 14.92
CA ASP A 50 -28.16 -7.70 14.91
C ASP A 50 -28.08 -8.89 13.94
N GLY A 51 -26.93 -9.57 13.92
CA GLY A 51 -26.70 -10.73 13.08
C GLY A 51 -26.33 -10.44 11.63
N LYS A 52 -26.39 -9.19 11.16
CA LYS A 52 -26.11 -8.77 9.78
C LYS A 52 -24.75 -8.07 9.67
N GLN A 53 -24.08 -8.26 8.53
CA GLN A 53 -22.86 -7.51 8.20
C GLN A 53 -23.24 -6.10 7.74
N VAL A 54 -22.81 -5.10 8.52
CA VAL A 54 -23.03 -3.68 8.22
C VAL A 54 -21.70 -3.05 7.88
N PHE A 55 -21.66 -2.36 6.74
CA PHE A 55 -20.45 -1.66 6.29
C PHE A 55 -20.05 -0.58 7.31
N ASN A 56 -18.76 -0.49 7.60
CA ASN A 56 -18.20 0.51 8.49
C ASN A 56 -17.31 1.47 7.70
N THR A 57 -17.84 2.65 7.47
CA THR A 57 -17.25 3.68 6.61
C THR A 57 -15.83 4.08 7.01
N HIS A 58 -14.98 4.31 6.03
CA HIS A 58 -13.64 4.88 6.17
C HIS A 58 -13.73 6.41 6.11
N ASN A 59 -13.21 7.11 7.10
CA ASN A 59 -13.36 8.56 7.24
C ASN A 59 -12.07 9.36 7.08
N CYS A 60 -10.93 8.67 6.92
CA CYS A 60 -9.64 9.28 6.59
C CYS A 60 -9.38 9.21 5.08
N GLY A 61 -8.23 9.68 4.65
CA GLY A 61 -7.90 9.88 3.25
C GLY A 61 -6.78 8.96 2.73
N VAL A 62 -6.23 9.40 1.61
CA VAL A 62 -4.98 8.94 1.01
C VAL A 62 -4.09 10.15 0.81
N ASP A 63 -2.85 10.08 1.29
CA ASP A 63 -1.80 11.08 1.07
C ASP A 63 -0.69 10.49 0.21
N ILE A 64 -0.53 10.96 -1.01
CA ILE A 64 0.52 10.58 -1.94
C ILE A 64 1.51 11.72 -2.01
N GLN A 65 2.71 11.51 -1.50
CA GLN A 65 3.73 12.53 -1.43
C GLN A 65 4.40 12.79 -2.81
N GLU A 66 5.35 13.70 -2.85
CA GLU A 66 6.00 14.13 -4.10
C GLU A 66 6.83 13.01 -4.76
N ASP A 67 7.02 13.11 -6.07
CA ASP A 67 7.86 12.22 -6.88
C ASP A 67 7.45 10.74 -6.86
N VAL A 68 6.22 10.42 -6.43
CA VAL A 68 5.70 9.04 -6.42
C VAL A 68 5.30 8.61 -7.84
N TRP A 69 5.56 7.35 -8.15
CA TRP A 69 5.09 6.69 -9.37
C TRP A 69 4.17 5.53 -9.02
N ILE A 70 2.98 5.49 -9.61
CA ILE A 70 2.02 4.39 -9.44
C ILE A 70 1.70 3.81 -10.81
N GLY A 71 1.93 2.51 -10.97
CA GLY A 71 1.65 1.74 -12.18
C GLY A 71 0.18 1.63 -12.51
N SER A 72 -0.14 0.84 -13.52
CA SER A 72 -1.51 0.61 -14.00
C SER A 72 -2.25 -0.39 -13.12
N ASN A 73 -3.60 -0.22 -13.04
CA ASN A 73 -4.50 -1.16 -12.36
C ASN A 73 -4.16 -1.40 -10.89
N CYS A 74 -3.56 -0.44 -10.21
CA CYS A 74 -3.36 -0.47 -8.77
C CYS A 74 -4.65 -0.06 -8.05
N THR A 75 -4.77 -0.44 -6.78
CA THR A 75 -5.84 0.02 -5.91
C THR A 75 -5.26 0.50 -4.59
N VAL A 76 -5.65 1.70 -4.16
CA VAL A 76 -5.21 2.30 -2.90
C VAL A 76 -6.46 2.69 -2.10
N ASP A 77 -6.70 1.97 -1.02
CA ASP A 77 -7.82 2.23 -0.14
C ASP A 77 -7.52 3.42 0.79
N ARG A 78 -8.54 4.25 1.03
CA ARG A 78 -8.45 5.32 2.02
C ARG A 78 -8.45 4.77 3.44
N GLY A 79 -7.88 5.54 4.33
CA GLY A 79 -7.78 5.16 5.72
C GLY A 79 -9.10 5.21 6.48
N ARG A 80 -9.18 4.44 7.56
CA ARG A 80 -10.31 4.44 8.49
C ARG A 80 -10.00 5.19 9.78
N VAL A 81 -8.81 5.01 10.34
CA VAL A 81 -8.36 5.61 11.61
C VAL A 81 -7.19 6.59 11.44
N ARG A 82 -6.48 6.48 10.35
CA ARG A 82 -5.44 7.39 9.88
C ARG A 82 -5.42 7.33 8.36
N ASP A 83 -4.84 8.31 7.70
CA ASP A 83 -4.68 8.27 6.25
C ASP A 83 -3.80 7.08 5.82
N THR A 84 -4.05 6.57 4.62
CA THR A 84 -3.09 5.73 3.91
C THR A 84 -2.06 6.65 3.27
N VAL A 85 -0.78 6.45 3.56
CA VAL A 85 0.30 7.35 3.15
C VAL A 85 1.27 6.61 2.23
N ILE A 86 1.65 7.27 1.13
CA ILE A 86 2.71 6.81 0.23
C ILE A 86 3.81 7.87 0.23
N GLY A 87 4.96 7.51 0.80
CA GLY A 87 6.10 8.39 0.99
C GLY A 87 6.77 8.82 -0.30
N ARG A 88 7.47 9.96 -0.22
CA ARG A 88 8.16 10.62 -1.32
C ARG A 88 9.07 9.64 -2.08
N GLY A 89 9.13 9.79 -3.41
CA GLY A 89 10.03 9.03 -4.27
C GLY A 89 9.66 7.58 -4.50
N THR A 90 8.68 7.02 -3.78
CA THR A 90 8.27 5.61 -3.86
C THR A 90 7.76 5.23 -5.25
N LYS A 91 8.14 4.05 -5.72
CA LYS A 91 7.75 3.49 -7.02
C LYS A 91 6.92 2.24 -6.82
N ILE A 92 5.72 2.26 -7.37
CA ILE A 92 4.72 1.18 -7.28
C ILE A 92 4.45 0.68 -8.69
N ASP A 93 4.68 -0.60 -8.93
CA ASP A 93 4.45 -1.24 -10.23
C ASP A 93 2.97 -1.63 -10.41
N ASN A 94 2.65 -2.27 -11.51
CA ASN A 94 1.29 -2.55 -11.92
C ASN A 94 0.58 -3.57 -11.01
N GLY A 95 -0.73 -3.40 -10.83
CA GLY A 95 -1.59 -4.37 -10.13
C GLY A 95 -1.34 -4.49 -8.64
N VAL A 96 -0.68 -3.54 -8.02
CA VAL A 96 -0.44 -3.53 -6.56
C VAL A 96 -1.72 -3.15 -5.83
N HIS A 97 -2.00 -3.83 -4.71
CA HIS A 97 -3.06 -3.46 -3.79
C HIS A 97 -2.49 -2.92 -2.48
N ILE A 98 -2.86 -1.69 -2.13
CA ILE A 98 -2.55 -1.05 -0.84
C ILE A 98 -3.85 -0.85 -0.09
N SER A 99 -4.01 -1.60 0.99
CA SER A 99 -5.20 -1.54 1.83
C SER A 99 -5.18 -0.34 2.78
N HIS A 100 -6.27 -0.14 3.50
CA HIS A 100 -6.49 1.01 4.37
C HIS A 100 -5.45 1.17 5.49
N ASN A 101 -5.19 2.41 5.91
CA ASN A 101 -4.28 2.80 7.00
C ASN A 101 -2.80 2.38 6.81
N CYS A 102 -2.38 1.96 5.64
CA CYS A 102 -0.98 1.64 5.38
C CYS A 102 -0.13 2.91 5.42
N ILE A 103 1.10 2.80 5.92
CA ILE A 103 2.13 3.83 5.84
C ILE A 103 3.29 3.24 5.06
N ILE A 104 3.58 3.80 3.90
CA ILE A 104 4.74 3.43 3.08
C ILE A 104 5.73 4.57 3.16
N GLY A 105 6.97 4.25 3.50
CA GLY A 105 8.07 5.18 3.63
C GLY A 105 8.54 5.79 2.30
N ASN A 106 9.64 6.51 2.37
CA ASN A 106 10.25 7.18 1.22
C ASN A 106 11.08 6.21 0.39
N ASP A 107 11.18 6.50 -0.90
CA ASP A 107 12.07 5.82 -1.84
C ASP A 107 11.93 4.28 -1.85
N CYS A 108 10.74 3.77 -1.54
CA CYS A 108 10.43 2.33 -1.57
C CYS A 108 10.18 1.85 -3.00
N ILE A 109 10.33 0.54 -3.20
CA ILE A 109 9.94 -0.16 -4.43
C ILE A 109 8.89 -1.21 -4.08
N ILE A 110 7.71 -1.13 -4.72
CA ILE A 110 6.64 -2.11 -4.56
C ILE A 110 6.38 -2.72 -5.94
N ALA A 111 6.82 -3.95 -6.13
CA ALA A 111 6.77 -4.61 -7.43
C ALA A 111 5.39 -5.19 -7.76
N THR A 112 5.21 -5.56 -9.04
CA THR A 112 3.96 -6.05 -9.64
C THR A 112 3.20 -7.02 -8.74
N GLY A 113 1.90 -6.76 -8.55
CA GLY A 113 0.98 -7.67 -7.89
C GLY A 113 1.18 -7.82 -6.38
N ALA A 114 2.08 -7.06 -5.76
CA ALA A 114 2.23 -7.10 -4.31
C ALA A 114 0.96 -6.63 -3.59
N ILE A 115 0.70 -7.19 -2.41
CA ILE A 115 -0.48 -6.89 -1.60
C ILE A 115 -0.04 -6.45 -0.20
N LEU A 116 -0.36 -5.22 0.17
CA LEU A 116 -0.18 -4.71 1.51
C LEU A 116 -1.54 -4.70 2.20
N LEU A 117 -1.73 -5.63 3.15
CA LEU A 117 -2.97 -5.69 3.92
C LEU A 117 -3.05 -4.53 4.93
N GLY A 118 -4.25 -4.27 5.45
CA GLY A 118 -4.53 -3.06 6.23
C GLY A 118 -3.56 -2.79 7.37
N SER A 119 -3.23 -1.51 7.56
CA SER A 119 -2.38 -1.02 8.66
C SER A 119 -0.92 -1.48 8.65
N CYS A 120 -0.39 -1.94 7.51
CA CYS A 120 1.04 -2.20 7.35
C CYS A 120 1.84 -0.91 7.46
N GLU A 121 3.07 -1.02 7.97
CA GLU A 121 4.05 0.06 7.99
C GLU A 121 5.32 -0.44 7.27
N ILE A 122 5.75 0.28 6.24
CA ILE A 122 6.93 -0.06 5.43
C ILE A 122 7.95 1.07 5.61
N GLY A 123 9.14 0.75 6.09
CA GLY A 123 10.22 1.70 6.31
C GLY A 123 10.86 2.19 5.01
N ASP A 124 11.59 3.30 5.09
CA ASP A 124 12.25 3.96 3.96
C ASP A 124 13.20 3.01 3.22
N GLY A 125 13.29 3.15 1.91
CA GLY A 125 14.19 2.39 1.04
C GLY A 125 13.89 0.89 0.95
N THR A 126 12.76 0.43 1.44
CA THR A 126 12.39 -0.99 1.46
C THR A 126 11.81 -1.44 0.12
N GLU A 127 12.17 -2.66 -0.28
CA GLU A 127 11.75 -3.29 -1.54
C GLU A 127 10.79 -4.46 -1.28
N ILE A 128 9.57 -4.38 -1.79
CA ILE A 128 8.56 -5.44 -1.75
C ILE A 128 8.44 -6.03 -3.15
N TRP A 129 8.87 -7.26 -3.34
CA TRP A 129 8.94 -7.87 -4.66
C TRP A 129 7.62 -8.50 -5.11
N SER A 130 7.59 -8.91 -6.39
CA SER A 130 6.37 -9.31 -7.10
C SER A 130 5.55 -10.36 -6.34
N ASN A 131 4.22 -10.12 -6.25
CA ASN A 131 3.26 -10.98 -5.57
C ASN A 131 3.55 -11.24 -4.09
N ALA A 132 4.43 -10.48 -3.45
CA ALA A 132 4.60 -10.57 -2.00
C ALA A 132 3.36 -10.04 -1.28
N ILE A 133 3.02 -10.67 -0.16
CA ILE A 133 1.89 -10.27 0.68
C ILE A 133 2.42 -9.88 2.04
N ILE A 134 2.14 -8.65 2.47
CA ILE A 134 2.42 -8.18 3.82
C ILE A 134 1.15 -8.31 4.65
N HIS A 135 1.22 -9.12 5.71
CA HIS A 135 0.06 -9.37 6.57
C HIS A 135 -0.39 -8.11 7.31
N GLN A 136 -1.68 -8.04 7.61
CA GLN A 136 -2.27 -6.89 8.31
C GLN A 136 -1.52 -6.50 9.57
N GLY A 137 -1.18 -5.22 9.70
CA GLY A 137 -0.52 -4.66 10.86
C GLY A 137 0.97 -4.96 10.99
N VAL A 138 1.56 -5.70 10.03
CA VAL A 138 2.99 -5.99 10.01
C VAL A 138 3.79 -4.72 9.75
N LYS A 139 4.89 -4.58 10.49
CA LYS A 139 5.89 -3.54 10.30
C LYS A 139 7.12 -4.14 9.62
N VAL A 140 7.51 -3.53 8.52
CA VAL A 140 8.75 -3.83 7.80
C VAL A 140 9.68 -2.64 8.01
N GLY A 141 10.86 -2.88 8.55
CA GLY A 141 11.85 -1.86 8.84
C GLY A 141 12.41 -1.16 7.59
N GLU A 142 13.38 -0.29 7.80
CA GLU A 142 14.07 0.44 6.73
C GLU A 142 15.06 -0.46 5.98
N ASN A 143 15.29 -0.16 4.69
CA ASN A 143 16.27 -0.85 3.83
C ASN A 143 16.11 -2.37 3.83
N CYS A 144 14.88 -2.86 3.92
CA CYS A 144 14.55 -4.27 3.87
C CYS A 144 14.27 -4.76 2.45
N ALA A 145 14.24 -6.08 2.26
CA ALA A 145 13.73 -6.68 1.04
C ALA A 145 12.79 -7.85 1.37
N VAL A 146 11.57 -7.82 0.82
CA VAL A 146 10.65 -8.95 0.89
C VAL A 146 10.57 -9.61 -0.49
N GLY A 147 11.07 -10.84 -0.57
CA GLY A 147 11.20 -11.58 -1.83
C GLY A 147 9.86 -11.89 -2.48
N ALA A 148 9.90 -12.15 -3.80
CA ALA A 148 8.72 -12.47 -4.58
C ALA A 148 7.95 -13.69 -4.02
N ASN A 149 6.61 -13.64 -4.11
CA ASN A 149 5.68 -14.67 -3.60
C ASN A 149 5.81 -14.96 -2.09
N THR A 150 6.44 -14.08 -1.33
CA THR A 150 6.59 -14.24 0.12
C THR A 150 5.33 -13.74 0.85
N TYR A 151 4.78 -14.54 1.76
CA TYR A 151 3.77 -14.10 2.70
C TYR A 151 4.42 -13.77 4.04
N LEU A 152 4.70 -12.50 4.29
CA LEU A 152 5.30 -12.01 5.53
C LEU A 152 4.22 -11.79 6.60
N ARG A 153 4.30 -12.52 7.71
CA ARG A 153 3.30 -12.52 8.79
C ARG A 153 3.80 -11.92 10.10
N HIS A 154 5.06 -11.59 10.18
CA HIS A 154 5.70 -11.05 11.38
C HIS A 154 6.51 -9.82 10.99
N ASP A 155 6.74 -8.95 11.96
CA ASP A 155 7.55 -7.77 11.77
C ASP A 155 8.96 -8.15 11.31
N LEU A 156 9.56 -7.28 10.50
CA LEU A 156 10.90 -7.42 9.98
C LEU A 156 11.71 -6.20 10.44
N GLU A 157 12.82 -6.45 11.13
CA GLU A 157 13.70 -5.38 11.59
C GLU A 157 14.46 -4.73 10.41
N ASP A 158 15.06 -3.56 10.63
CA ASP A 158 15.81 -2.84 9.61
C ASP A 158 16.92 -3.69 8.98
N ASN A 159 17.19 -3.44 7.71
CA ASN A 159 18.29 -4.07 6.96
C ASN A 159 18.18 -5.60 6.85
N MET A 160 16.98 -6.13 6.86
CA MET A 160 16.73 -7.57 6.75
C MET A 160 16.14 -7.94 5.39
N VAL A 161 16.33 -9.19 5.00
CA VAL A 161 15.64 -9.80 3.86
C VAL A 161 14.79 -10.98 4.33
N ALA A 162 13.54 -11.03 3.86
CA ALA A 162 12.63 -12.15 4.06
C ALA A 162 12.24 -12.73 2.70
N TYR A 163 12.36 -14.04 2.50
CA TYR A 163 11.96 -14.70 1.26
C TYR A 163 11.54 -16.16 1.53
N MET A 164 10.80 -16.74 0.58
CA MET A 164 10.26 -18.11 0.64
C MET A 164 10.93 -18.99 -0.40
N PRO A 165 12.04 -19.68 -0.07
CA PRO A 165 12.52 -20.80 -0.88
C PRO A 165 11.61 -22.01 -0.71
N SER A 166 11.83 -23.05 -1.52
CA SER A 166 11.03 -24.28 -1.52
C SER A 166 10.96 -25.01 -0.18
N ASP A 167 11.92 -24.78 0.69
CA ASP A 167 12.09 -25.40 2.03
C ASP A 167 11.65 -24.52 3.21
N GLY A 168 11.01 -23.40 2.94
CA GLY A 168 10.43 -22.53 3.97
C GLY A 168 10.94 -21.08 3.95
N MET A 169 10.37 -20.22 4.80
CA MET A 169 10.76 -18.81 4.87
C MET A 169 12.18 -18.65 5.44
N VAL A 170 12.98 -17.83 4.79
CA VAL A 170 14.31 -17.39 5.29
C VAL A 170 14.25 -15.91 5.60
N ILE A 171 14.77 -15.54 6.76
CA ILE A 171 15.00 -14.16 7.20
C ILE A 171 16.47 -14.03 7.57
N LYS A 172 17.17 -13.07 6.98
CA LYS A 172 18.58 -12.81 7.24
C LYS A 172 18.97 -11.36 6.92
N PRO A 173 20.13 -10.88 7.39
CA PRO A 173 20.65 -9.56 7.01
C PRO A 173 20.75 -9.42 5.48
N ILE A 174 20.37 -8.27 4.93
CA ILE A 174 20.38 -8.03 3.47
C ILE A 174 21.81 -8.10 2.91
N THR A 175 22.81 -7.78 3.71
CA THR A 175 24.22 -7.88 3.35
C THR A 175 24.66 -9.31 3.00
N GLU A 176 23.97 -10.31 3.50
CA GLU A 176 24.21 -11.73 3.23
C GLU A 176 23.45 -12.24 2.01
N SER A 177 22.58 -11.41 1.42
CA SER A 177 21.84 -11.76 0.22
C SER A 177 22.60 -11.37 -1.04
N LYS A 178 22.80 -12.31 -1.95
CA LYS A 178 23.41 -12.03 -3.26
C LYS A 178 22.43 -11.40 -4.25
N GLN A 179 21.13 -11.52 -4.00
CA GLN A 179 20.07 -11.11 -4.90
C GLN A 179 19.66 -9.65 -4.71
N TYR A 180 19.84 -9.10 -3.52
CA TYR A 180 19.36 -7.78 -3.12
C TYR A 180 20.52 -6.85 -2.74
N LYS A 181 21.60 -6.86 -3.52
CA LYS A 181 22.76 -5.98 -3.36
C LYS A 181 22.82 -4.94 -4.46
#